data_11b1275489dfc07d590559c8c5f60c58
#
_entry.id   11b1275489dfc07d590559c8c5f60c58
#
_cell.length_a   1.000
_cell.length_b   1.000
_cell.length_c   1.000
_cell.angle_alpha   90.00
_cell.angle_beta   90.00
_cell.angle_gamma   90.00
#
_symmetry.space_group_name_H-M   'P 1'
#
loop_
_entity.id
_entity.type
_entity.pdbx_description
1 polymer ?
#
loop_
_entity_poly.entity_id
_entity_poly.type
_entity_poly.pdbx_seq_one_letter_code
_entity_poly.pdbx_strand_id
1 'polypeptide(L)'
;RVERVLQAIPGVTAVNVNLATERATVEGFANNATLIAALNKAGYPSQLAPDSQAAAESLAATKEHEAQTLKKHLWIAALFSLPVFILEMGAHLIPSMHHWLNTHLGQQPNWYLQFFLTTVVLFYPGWNFYKLGLPALKRLAPDMNPLVAVGTLAAYGYSVVATFLPSLLPPQTIHVYYEAAAVIVTLILLGRYLEARAKGRTSAAIQRLAGLQAKTARVQRPGKTIEIPIAEVRA
;
A
#
# COMPACT_ATOMS: atom_id res chain seq x y z
N ARG A 1 -0.42 11.27 -15.93
CA ARG A 1 0.16 12.32 -15.07
C ARG A 1 1.69 12.24 -15.07
N VAL A 2 2.28 11.06 -14.87
CA VAL A 2 3.73 10.80 -14.96
C VAL A 2 4.27 11.26 -16.33
N GLU A 3 3.64 10.85 -17.42
CA GLU A 3 4.02 11.21 -18.78
C GLU A 3 4.08 12.73 -18.99
N ARG A 4 3.06 13.45 -18.50
CA ARG A 4 3.01 14.93 -18.59
C ARG A 4 4.12 15.60 -17.79
N VAL A 5 4.48 15.06 -16.63
CA VAL A 5 5.58 15.58 -15.82
C VAL A 5 6.92 15.40 -16.51
N LEU A 6 7.13 14.24 -17.14
CA LEU A 6 8.37 13.94 -17.84
C LEU A 6 8.49 14.72 -19.16
N GLN A 7 7.40 14.86 -19.92
CA GLN A 7 7.36 15.65 -21.17
C GLN A 7 7.63 17.15 -20.95
N ALA A 8 7.34 17.67 -19.75
CA ALA A 8 7.59 19.07 -19.40
C ALA A 8 9.08 19.37 -19.15
N ILE A 9 9.95 18.37 -19.12
CA ILE A 9 11.37 18.53 -18.81
C ILE A 9 12.14 18.87 -20.09
N PRO A 10 12.94 19.94 -20.10
CA PRO A 10 13.77 20.29 -21.27
C PRO A 10 14.71 19.14 -21.64
N GLY A 11 14.78 18.84 -22.94
CA GLY A 11 15.62 17.76 -23.46
C GLY A 11 14.95 16.38 -23.55
N VAL A 12 13.68 16.26 -23.15
CA VAL A 12 12.87 15.05 -23.37
C VAL A 12 12.17 15.16 -24.73
N THR A 13 12.37 14.15 -25.58
CA THR A 13 11.77 14.07 -26.92
C THR A 13 10.56 13.16 -26.99
N ALA A 14 10.61 12.02 -26.28
CA ALA A 14 9.49 11.10 -26.19
C ALA A 14 9.42 10.46 -24.79
N VAL A 15 8.19 10.14 -24.37
CA VAL A 15 7.92 9.43 -23.11
C VAL A 15 6.89 8.35 -23.37
N ASN A 16 7.17 7.14 -22.94
CA ASN A 16 6.23 6.03 -22.95
C ASN A 16 6.12 5.46 -21.53
N VAL A 17 4.90 5.41 -20.98
CA VAL A 17 4.63 4.90 -19.64
C VAL A 17 3.85 3.60 -19.72
N ASN A 18 4.47 2.52 -19.27
CA ASN A 18 3.85 1.22 -19.17
C ASN A 18 3.41 0.96 -17.72
N LEU A 19 2.11 1.03 -17.49
CA LEU A 19 1.51 0.84 -16.16
C LEU A 19 1.59 -0.61 -15.66
N ALA A 20 1.62 -1.60 -16.57
CA ALA A 20 1.68 -3.00 -16.19
C ALA A 20 3.06 -3.40 -15.64
N THR A 21 4.12 -2.80 -16.20
CA THR A 21 5.50 -3.01 -15.76
C THR A 21 5.98 -1.94 -14.78
N GLU A 22 5.17 -0.91 -14.54
CA GLU A 22 5.52 0.28 -13.73
C GLU A 22 6.80 0.96 -14.21
N ARG A 23 7.03 0.98 -15.53
CA ARG A 23 8.21 1.57 -16.17
C ARG A 23 7.83 2.74 -17.06
N ALA A 24 8.66 3.78 -17.00
CA ALA A 24 8.64 4.89 -17.95
C ALA A 24 9.92 4.84 -18.80
N THR A 25 9.77 4.78 -20.11
CA THR A 25 10.88 4.93 -21.06
C THR A 25 10.90 6.37 -21.52
N VAL A 26 12.03 7.02 -21.38
CA VAL A 26 12.23 8.42 -21.76
C VAL A 26 13.32 8.49 -22.80
N GLU A 27 13.03 9.12 -23.94
CA GLU A 27 14.00 9.41 -24.99
C GLU A 27 14.36 10.90 -24.94
N GLY A 28 15.65 11.20 -25.10
CA GLY A 28 16.14 12.56 -25.09
C GLY A 28 17.51 12.71 -24.41
N PHE A 29 17.91 13.95 -24.19
CA PHE A 29 19.21 14.31 -23.60
C PHE A 29 19.09 14.78 -22.15
N ALA A 30 17.92 14.63 -21.53
CA ALA A 30 17.69 15.03 -20.15
C ALA A 30 18.49 14.15 -19.17
N ASN A 31 19.05 14.76 -18.12
CA ASN A 31 19.79 14.02 -17.10
C ASN A 31 18.85 13.17 -16.25
N ASN A 32 19.23 11.91 -16.03
CA ASN A 32 18.48 10.95 -15.21
C ASN A 32 18.14 11.47 -13.81
N ALA A 33 19.08 12.20 -13.18
CA ALA A 33 18.85 12.80 -11.86
C ALA A 33 17.71 13.83 -11.88
N THR A 34 17.62 14.64 -12.95
CA THR A 34 16.56 15.63 -13.12
C THR A 34 15.19 14.97 -13.32
N LEU A 35 15.13 13.89 -14.11
CA LEU A 35 13.92 13.11 -14.35
C LEU A 35 13.39 12.49 -13.04
N ILE A 36 14.28 11.86 -12.27
CA ILE A 36 13.95 11.25 -10.97
C ILE A 36 13.49 12.30 -9.97
N ALA A 37 14.19 13.45 -9.88
CA ALA A 37 13.82 14.53 -8.97
C ALA A 37 12.44 15.12 -9.29
N ALA A 38 12.11 15.30 -10.57
CA ALA A 38 10.81 15.80 -11.01
C ALA A 38 9.68 14.82 -10.66
N LEU A 39 9.88 13.52 -10.86
CA LEU A 39 8.90 12.49 -10.49
C LEU A 39 8.70 12.41 -8.99
N ASN A 40 9.78 12.42 -8.20
CA ASN A 40 9.71 12.42 -6.74
C ASN A 40 8.98 13.65 -6.21
N LYS A 41 9.23 14.84 -6.78
CA LYS A 41 8.53 16.09 -6.46
C LYS A 41 7.04 16.01 -6.80
N ALA A 42 6.68 15.31 -7.88
CA ALA A 42 5.30 15.09 -8.29
C ALA A 42 4.55 14.01 -7.46
N GLY A 43 5.25 13.36 -6.50
CA GLY A 43 4.69 12.34 -5.63
C GLY A 43 4.80 10.91 -6.16
N TYR A 44 5.64 10.69 -7.17
CA TYR A 44 5.94 9.37 -7.75
C TYR A 44 7.38 8.98 -7.42
N PRO A 45 7.62 8.25 -6.30
CA PRO A 45 8.95 7.76 -5.95
C PRO A 45 9.51 6.93 -7.11
N SER A 46 10.62 7.37 -7.68
CA SER A 46 11.17 6.78 -8.90
C SER A 46 12.67 6.56 -8.75
N GLN A 47 13.15 5.53 -9.42
CA GLN A 47 14.58 5.21 -9.52
C GLN A 47 14.91 4.76 -10.93
N LEU A 48 16.19 4.82 -11.29
CA LEU A 48 16.66 4.35 -12.59
C LEU A 48 16.33 2.86 -12.72
N ALA A 49 15.68 2.49 -13.84
CA ALA A 49 15.46 1.08 -14.11
C ALA A 49 16.79 0.45 -14.50
N PRO A 50 17.24 -0.57 -13.80
CA PRO A 50 18.51 -1.19 -14.12
C PRO A 50 18.39 -2.08 -15.37
N ASP A 51 19.39 -1.99 -16.22
CA ASP A 51 19.47 -2.75 -17.49
C ASP A 51 19.89 -4.22 -17.28
N SER A 52 20.19 -4.65 -16.08
CA SER A 52 20.68 -5.99 -15.80
C SER A 52 19.62 -6.91 -15.18
N GLN A 53 19.73 -8.21 -15.50
CA GLN A 53 18.88 -9.26 -14.96
C GLN A 53 18.96 -9.32 -13.41
N ALA A 54 20.13 -9.07 -12.83
CA ALA A 54 20.34 -9.00 -11.38
C ALA A 54 19.51 -7.94 -10.68
N ALA A 55 19.22 -6.87 -11.36
CA ALA A 55 18.46 -5.78 -10.76
C ALA A 55 16.94 -5.91 -11.01
N ALA A 56 16.52 -6.63 -12.04
CA ALA A 56 15.11 -7.08 -12.13
C ALA A 56 14.79 -8.06 -10.99
N GLU A 57 15.74 -8.91 -10.61
CA GLU A 57 15.65 -9.82 -9.47
C GLU A 57 15.60 -9.06 -8.14
N SER A 58 16.43 -8.01 -7.96
CA SER A 58 16.40 -7.18 -6.76
C SER A 58 15.08 -6.43 -6.59
N LEU A 59 14.50 -5.94 -7.69
CA LEU A 59 13.19 -5.28 -7.67
C LEU A 59 12.07 -6.27 -7.33
N ALA A 60 12.14 -7.49 -7.87
CA ALA A 60 11.20 -8.56 -7.54
C ALA A 60 11.28 -8.94 -6.05
N ALA A 61 12.50 -9.09 -5.52
CA ALA A 61 12.74 -9.35 -4.10
C ALA A 61 12.20 -8.25 -3.20
N THR A 62 12.37 -6.98 -3.59
CA THR A 62 11.81 -5.83 -2.85
C THR A 62 10.28 -5.87 -2.81
N LYS A 63 9.63 -6.13 -3.96
CA LYS A 63 8.17 -6.26 -4.04
C LYS A 63 7.64 -7.45 -3.23
N GLU A 64 8.36 -8.55 -3.21
CA GLU A 64 8.01 -9.71 -2.39
C GLU A 64 8.14 -9.41 -0.90
N HIS A 65 9.18 -8.71 -0.49
CA HIS A 65 9.36 -8.26 0.89
C HIS A 65 8.26 -7.28 1.32
N GLU A 66 7.84 -6.37 0.45
CA GLU A 66 6.70 -5.48 0.70
C GLU A 66 5.39 -6.27 0.89
N ALA A 67 5.12 -7.26 0.04
CA ALA A 67 3.94 -8.12 0.16
C ALA A 67 3.95 -8.94 1.47
N GLN A 68 5.11 -9.45 1.89
CA GLN A 68 5.28 -10.15 3.16
C GLN A 68 5.05 -9.22 4.36
N THR A 69 5.55 -8.00 4.29
CA THR A 69 5.34 -6.98 5.33
C THR A 69 3.86 -6.61 5.44
N LEU A 70 3.17 -6.40 4.31
CA LEU A 70 1.72 -6.16 4.28
C LEU A 70 0.94 -7.36 4.85
N LYS A 71 1.34 -8.59 4.53
CA LYS A 71 0.74 -9.80 5.10
C LYS A 71 0.88 -9.84 6.62
N LYS A 72 2.07 -9.53 7.15
CA LYS A 72 2.32 -9.48 8.60
C LYS A 72 1.44 -8.41 9.27
N HIS A 73 1.40 -7.21 8.72
CA HIS A 73 0.57 -6.12 9.22
C HIS A 73 -0.92 -6.47 9.19
N LEU A 74 -1.39 -7.12 8.11
CA LEU A 74 -2.77 -7.60 8.01
C LEU A 74 -3.12 -8.60 9.10
N TRP A 75 -2.26 -9.61 9.35
CA TRP A 75 -2.51 -10.59 10.39
C TRP A 75 -2.56 -9.98 11.79
N ILE A 76 -1.68 -9.03 12.08
CA ILE A 76 -1.70 -8.31 13.35
C ILE A 76 -2.97 -7.46 13.45
N ALA A 77 -3.32 -6.71 12.41
CA ALA A 77 -4.55 -5.93 12.38
C ALA A 77 -5.78 -6.81 12.58
N ALA A 78 -5.88 -7.94 11.87
CA ALA A 78 -7.00 -8.87 12.00
C ALA A 78 -7.08 -9.50 13.41
N LEU A 79 -5.94 -9.88 14.00
CA LEU A 79 -5.88 -10.45 15.34
C LEU A 79 -6.44 -9.50 16.41
N PHE A 80 -6.15 -8.20 16.30
CA PHE A 80 -6.59 -7.21 17.27
C PHE A 80 -7.95 -6.59 16.93
N SER A 81 -8.33 -6.48 15.66
CA SER A 81 -9.63 -5.93 15.25
C SER A 81 -10.77 -6.94 15.42
N LEU A 82 -10.49 -8.23 15.22
CA LEU A 82 -11.53 -9.27 15.33
C LEU A 82 -12.18 -9.33 16.73
N PRO A 83 -11.45 -9.31 17.85
CA PRO A 83 -12.06 -9.21 19.17
C PRO A 83 -12.91 -7.95 19.36
N VAL A 84 -12.42 -6.79 18.89
CA VAL A 84 -13.16 -5.51 18.97
C VAL A 84 -14.48 -5.62 18.21
N PHE A 85 -14.44 -6.15 16.99
CA PHE A 85 -15.62 -6.38 16.18
C PHE A 85 -16.61 -7.34 16.83
N ILE A 86 -16.12 -8.46 17.38
CA ILE A 86 -16.97 -9.45 18.05
C ILE A 86 -17.63 -8.85 19.30
N LEU A 87 -16.89 -8.06 20.09
CA LEU A 87 -17.42 -7.44 21.30
C LEU A 87 -18.54 -6.44 20.98
N GLU A 88 -18.36 -5.61 19.96
CA GLU A 88 -19.33 -4.57 19.60
C GLU A 88 -20.50 -5.16 18.80
N MET A 89 -20.22 -5.83 17.67
CA MET A 89 -21.25 -6.43 16.83
C MET A 89 -21.98 -7.58 17.52
N GLY A 90 -21.26 -8.39 18.31
CA GLY A 90 -21.86 -9.46 19.10
C GLY A 90 -22.82 -8.94 20.14
N ALA A 91 -22.48 -7.85 20.82
CA ALA A 91 -23.38 -7.19 21.77
C ALA A 91 -24.64 -6.63 21.11
N HIS A 92 -24.53 -6.12 19.86
CA HIS A 92 -25.67 -5.58 19.13
C HIS A 92 -26.58 -6.70 18.52
N LEU A 93 -26.00 -7.78 18.03
CA LEU A 93 -26.71 -8.83 17.32
C LEU A 93 -27.28 -9.91 18.27
N ILE A 94 -26.62 -10.16 19.40
CA ILE A 94 -26.94 -11.26 20.29
C ILE A 94 -27.29 -10.72 21.69
N PRO A 95 -28.59 -10.65 22.04
CA PRO A 95 -29.02 -10.10 23.37
C PRO A 95 -28.40 -10.79 24.58
N SER A 96 -28.17 -12.11 24.50
CA SER A 96 -27.49 -12.86 25.57
C SER A 96 -26.04 -12.45 25.76
N MET A 97 -25.34 -12.08 24.69
CA MET A 97 -23.95 -11.59 24.74
C MET A 97 -23.89 -10.18 25.34
N HIS A 98 -24.83 -9.32 24.97
CA HIS A 98 -24.98 -8.00 25.60
C HIS A 98 -25.16 -8.11 27.12
N HIS A 99 -26.07 -8.99 27.58
CA HIS A 99 -26.30 -9.22 29.00
C HIS A 99 -25.07 -9.79 29.70
N TRP A 100 -24.39 -10.75 29.10
CA TRP A 100 -23.18 -11.36 29.62
C TRP A 100 -22.02 -10.33 29.75
N LEU A 101 -21.81 -9.51 28.74
CA LEU A 101 -20.79 -8.43 28.76
C LEU A 101 -21.07 -7.42 29.87
N ASN A 102 -22.31 -6.95 29.99
CA ASN A 102 -22.67 -5.99 31.02
C ASN A 102 -22.56 -6.56 32.46
N THR A 103 -22.83 -7.88 32.60
CA THR A 103 -22.77 -8.53 33.91
C THR A 103 -21.33 -8.84 34.36
N HIS A 104 -20.44 -9.23 33.41
CA HIS A 104 -19.10 -9.72 33.78
C HIS A 104 -17.98 -8.68 33.52
N LEU A 105 -18.04 -7.91 32.47
CA LEU A 105 -17.04 -6.88 32.16
C LEU A 105 -17.49 -5.47 32.57
N GLY A 106 -18.79 -5.16 32.44
CA GLY A 106 -19.25 -3.78 32.52
C GLY A 106 -18.90 -2.94 31.27
N GLN A 107 -19.61 -1.82 31.10
CA GLN A 107 -19.46 -0.97 29.90
C GLN A 107 -18.08 -0.29 29.82
N GLN A 108 -17.60 0.30 30.92
CA GLN A 108 -16.34 1.03 30.96
C GLN A 108 -15.10 0.15 30.68
N PRO A 109 -14.90 -0.99 31.36
CA PRO A 109 -13.78 -1.88 31.05
C PRO A 109 -13.81 -2.43 29.64
N ASN A 110 -15.00 -2.69 29.06
CA ASN A 110 -15.14 -3.09 27.68
C ASN A 110 -14.60 -2.00 26.73
N TRP A 111 -14.93 -0.73 26.97
CA TRP A 111 -14.44 0.39 26.17
C TRP A 111 -12.93 0.60 26.31
N TYR A 112 -12.35 0.42 27.50
CA TYR A 112 -10.90 0.45 27.69
C TYR A 112 -10.18 -0.67 26.93
N LEU A 113 -10.76 -1.87 26.90
CA LEU A 113 -10.22 -2.98 26.12
C LEU A 113 -10.26 -2.66 24.61
N GLN A 114 -11.39 -2.19 24.12
CA GLN A 114 -11.53 -1.78 22.72
C GLN A 114 -10.58 -0.63 22.36
N PHE A 115 -10.43 0.37 23.24
CA PHE A 115 -9.45 1.44 23.07
C PHE A 115 -8.03 0.91 22.90
N PHE A 116 -7.59 0.03 23.78
CA PHE A 116 -6.23 -0.54 23.71
C PHE A 116 -6.01 -1.34 22.43
N LEU A 117 -6.91 -2.25 22.09
CA LEU A 117 -6.80 -3.09 20.91
C LEU A 117 -6.81 -2.24 19.61
N THR A 118 -7.72 -1.27 19.53
CA THR A 118 -7.81 -0.37 18.37
C THR A 118 -6.57 0.53 18.25
N THR A 119 -6.03 1.01 19.36
CA THR A 119 -4.79 1.80 19.38
C THR A 119 -3.65 1.02 18.73
N VAL A 120 -3.49 -0.27 19.06
CA VAL A 120 -2.48 -1.14 18.43
C VAL A 120 -2.72 -1.24 16.92
N VAL A 121 -3.96 -1.43 16.48
CA VAL A 121 -4.30 -1.54 15.05
C VAL A 121 -3.97 -0.26 14.29
N LEU A 122 -4.35 0.89 14.82
CA LEU A 122 -4.16 2.17 14.15
C LEU A 122 -2.69 2.59 14.09
N PHE A 123 -1.98 2.52 15.22
CA PHE A 123 -0.65 3.10 15.35
C PHE A 123 0.50 2.13 15.06
N TYR A 124 0.24 0.85 14.83
CA TYR A 124 1.26 -0.09 14.37
C TYR A 124 1.03 -0.52 12.92
N PRO A 125 0.08 -1.41 12.54
CA PRO A 125 -0.12 -1.77 11.15
C PRO A 125 -0.72 -0.64 10.30
N GLY A 126 -1.52 0.27 10.90
CA GLY A 126 -2.15 1.41 10.24
C GLY A 126 -1.26 2.65 10.11
N TRP A 127 -0.07 2.68 10.72
CA TRP A 127 0.78 3.88 10.79
C TRP A 127 1.09 4.52 9.44
N ASN A 128 1.28 3.71 8.41
CA ASN A 128 1.57 4.19 7.07
C ASN A 128 0.46 5.07 6.48
N PHE A 129 -0.80 4.83 6.84
CA PHE A 129 -1.92 5.66 6.38
C PHE A 129 -1.82 7.09 6.95
N TYR A 130 -1.38 7.24 8.19
CA TYR A 130 -1.20 8.55 8.82
C TYR A 130 0.05 9.25 8.31
N LYS A 131 1.17 8.53 8.20
CA LYS A 131 2.44 9.06 7.69
C LYS A 131 2.31 9.59 6.27
N LEU A 132 1.55 8.93 5.41
CA LEU A 132 1.35 9.35 4.01
C LEU A 132 0.12 10.25 3.86
N GLY A 133 -0.95 9.98 4.59
CA GLY A 133 -2.23 10.66 4.44
C GLY A 133 -2.23 12.08 4.97
N LEU A 134 -1.66 12.34 6.15
CA LEU A 134 -1.67 13.70 6.72
C LEU A 134 -0.88 14.72 5.89
N PRO A 135 0.32 14.40 5.36
CA PRO A 135 1.01 15.31 4.43
C PRO A 135 0.28 15.47 3.09
N ALA A 136 -0.35 14.39 2.57
CA ALA A 136 -1.13 14.47 1.34
C ALA A 136 -2.37 15.36 1.49
N LEU A 137 -3.03 15.31 2.66
CA LEU A 137 -4.14 16.19 2.99
C LEU A 137 -3.72 17.66 2.96
N LYS A 138 -2.56 18.00 3.57
CA LYS A 138 -2.02 19.38 3.54
C LYS A 138 -1.72 19.88 2.12
N ARG A 139 -1.38 18.98 1.20
CA ARG A 139 -1.08 19.29 -0.21
C ARG A 139 -2.33 19.26 -1.10
N LEU A 140 -3.53 19.05 -0.54
CA LEU A 140 -4.79 18.86 -1.27
C LEU A 140 -4.65 17.82 -2.40
N ALA A 141 -3.83 16.77 -2.16
CA ALA A 141 -3.65 15.69 -3.10
C ALA A 141 -4.69 14.60 -2.79
N PRO A 142 -5.74 14.43 -3.63
CA PRO A 142 -6.76 13.41 -3.41
C PRO A 142 -6.15 12.02 -3.60
N ASP A 143 -6.01 11.29 -2.49
CA ASP A 143 -5.53 9.90 -2.43
C ASP A 143 -6.35 9.14 -1.38
N MET A 144 -6.28 7.82 -1.39
CA MET A 144 -6.95 6.97 -0.42
C MET A 144 -6.42 7.19 1.01
N ASN A 145 -5.12 7.44 1.17
CA ASN A 145 -4.50 7.57 2.49
C ASN A 145 -5.06 8.74 3.34
N PRO A 146 -5.27 9.97 2.82
CA PRO A 146 -5.94 11.04 3.54
C PRO A 146 -7.34 10.69 4.02
N LEU A 147 -8.13 10.03 3.16
CA LEU A 147 -9.50 9.64 3.50
C LEU A 147 -9.53 8.66 4.67
N VAL A 148 -8.68 7.63 4.61
CA VAL A 148 -8.53 6.65 5.68
C VAL A 148 -8.04 7.31 6.96
N ALA A 149 -7.01 8.16 6.87
CA ALA A 149 -6.46 8.84 8.04
C ALA A 149 -7.50 9.73 8.74
N VAL A 150 -8.25 10.54 8.00
CA VAL A 150 -9.28 11.42 8.58
C VAL A 150 -10.43 10.61 9.15
N GLY A 151 -10.97 9.63 8.42
CA GLY A 151 -12.10 8.83 8.85
C GLY A 151 -11.80 8.01 10.11
N THR A 152 -10.65 7.32 10.13
CA THR A 152 -10.27 6.50 11.29
C THR A 152 -9.88 7.35 12.51
N LEU A 153 -9.19 8.48 12.32
CA LEU A 153 -8.88 9.39 13.42
C LEU A 153 -10.12 10.07 13.97
N ALA A 154 -11.11 10.40 13.14
CA ALA A 154 -12.37 10.96 13.62
C ALA A 154 -13.14 9.93 14.46
N ALA A 155 -13.30 8.70 13.97
CA ALA A 155 -13.97 7.64 14.70
C ALA A 155 -13.24 7.31 16.03
N TYR A 156 -11.92 7.16 15.96
CA TYR A 156 -11.09 6.89 17.14
C TYR A 156 -11.11 8.05 18.14
N GLY A 157 -10.90 9.28 17.67
CA GLY A 157 -10.89 10.48 18.52
C GLY A 157 -12.21 10.70 19.23
N TYR A 158 -13.34 10.54 18.52
CA TYR A 158 -14.65 10.59 19.12
C TYR A 158 -14.83 9.53 20.22
N SER A 159 -14.41 8.30 19.93
CA SER A 159 -14.49 7.18 20.88
C SER A 159 -13.62 7.39 22.11
N VAL A 160 -12.45 8.00 21.96
CA VAL A 160 -11.60 8.42 23.08
C VAL A 160 -12.31 9.43 23.97
N VAL A 161 -12.95 10.46 23.37
CA VAL A 161 -13.73 11.44 24.15
C VAL A 161 -14.90 10.76 24.85
N ALA A 162 -15.64 9.88 24.20
CA ALA A 162 -16.75 9.14 24.79
C ALA A 162 -16.30 8.24 25.96
N THR A 163 -15.09 7.65 25.86
CA THR A 163 -14.55 6.75 26.88
C THR A 163 -14.00 7.48 28.10
N PHE A 164 -13.22 8.55 27.88
CA PHE A 164 -12.47 9.22 28.95
C PHE A 164 -13.09 10.52 29.45
N LEU A 165 -13.89 11.19 28.60
CA LEU A 165 -14.51 12.47 28.89
C LEU A 165 -16.02 12.47 28.53
N PRO A 166 -16.80 11.51 29.01
CA PRO A 166 -18.21 11.37 28.63
C PRO A 166 -19.05 12.60 29.02
N SER A 167 -18.60 13.36 30.02
CA SER A 167 -19.29 14.60 30.45
C SER A 167 -19.29 15.71 29.41
N LEU A 168 -18.41 15.65 28.40
CA LEU A 168 -18.40 16.62 27.30
C LEU A 168 -19.43 16.32 26.22
N LEU A 169 -20.02 15.13 26.24
CA LEU A 169 -20.97 14.68 25.24
C LEU A 169 -22.41 14.68 25.79
N PRO A 170 -23.40 14.98 24.95
CA PRO A 170 -24.80 14.80 25.32
C PRO A 170 -25.07 13.32 25.68
N PRO A 171 -25.87 13.03 26.73
CA PRO A 171 -26.06 11.65 27.23
C PRO A 171 -26.54 10.65 26.18
N GLN A 172 -27.27 11.10 25.16
CA GLN A 172 -27.81 10.24 24.08
C GLN A 172 -26.81 9.95 22.95
N THR A 173 -25.61 10.58 22.97
CA THR A 173 -24.60 10.44 21.92
C THR A 173 -23.36 9.71 22.40
N ILE A 174 -23.37 9.20 23.63
CA ILE A 174 -22.22 8.50 24.22
C ILE A 174 -22.15 7.08 23.66
N HIS A 175 -21.53 6.96 22.50
CA HIS A 175 -21.23 5.69 21.82
C HIS A 175 -19.76 5.66 21.42
N VAL A 176 -19.21 4.46 21.22
CA VAL A 176 -17.85 4.26 20.73
C VAL A 176 -17.88 3.68 19.32
N TYR A 177 -16.88 3.99 18.51
CA TYR A 177 -16.70 3.55 17.12
C TYR A 177 -15.30 2.95 16.92
N TYR A 178 -14.74 2.32 17.97
CA TYR A 178 -13.44 1.67 17.90
C TYR A 178 -13.40 0.55 16.87
N GLU A 179 -14.48 -0.24 16.80
CA GLU A 179 -14.64 -1.32 15.85
C GLU A 179 -14.61 -0.81 14.41
N ALA A 180 -15.29 0.30 14.12
CA ALA A 180 -15.31 0.89 12.79
C ALA A 180 -13.90 1.32 12.36
N ALA A 181 -13.16 2.03 13.23
CA ALA A 181 -11.79 2.45 12.95
C ALA A 181 -10.86 1.24 12.72
N ALA A 182 -10.92 0.21 13.56
CA ALA A 182 -10.08 -0.97 13.46
C ALA A 182 -10.40 -1.80 12.20
N VAL A 183 -11.68 -2.02 11.90
CA VAL A 183 -12.14 -2.79 10.74
C VAL A 183 -11.77 -2.08 9.44
N ILE A 184 -11.94 -0.76 9.34
CA ILE A 184 -11.56 0.02 8.16
C ILE A 184 -10.07 -0.17 7.86
N VAL A 185 -9.18 0.00 8.85
CA VAL A 185 -7.74 -0.22 8.65
C VAL A 185 -7.44 -1.64 8.20
N THR A 186 -8.06 -2.63 8.83
CA THR A 186 -7.85 -4.05 8.51
C THR A 186 -8.29 -4.40 7.10
N LEU A 187 -9.49 -3.94 6.67
CA LEU A 187 -10.00 -4.19 5.32
C LEU A 187 -9.16 -3.51 4.24
N ILE A 188 -8.65 -2.31 4.51
CA ILE A 188 -7.78 -1.62 3.56
C ILE A 188 -6.42 -2.31 3.47
N LEU A 189 -5.86 -2.78 4.58
CA LEU A 189 -4.64 -3.60 4.56
C LEU A 189 -4.86 -4.91 3.79
N LEU A 190 -6.03 -5.55 3.92
CA LEU A 190 -6.41 -6.71 3.12
C LEU A 190 -6.43 -6.37 1.63
N GLY A 191 -7.08 -5.27 1.26
CA GLY A 191 -7.12 -4.81 -0.14
C GLY A 191 -5.72 -4.57 -0.71
N ARG A 192 -4.86 -3.88 0.02
CA ARG A 192 -3.46 -3.65 -0.37
C ARG A 192 -2.64 -4.94 -0.49
N TYR A 193 -2.83 -5.87 0.42
CA TYR A 193 -2.17 -7.18 0.34
C TYR A 193 -2.61 -7.96 -0.90
N LEU A 194 -3.92 -7.99 -1.20
CA LEU A 194 -4.45 -8.66 -2.38
C LEU A 194 -3.94 -8.00 -3.67
N GLU A 195 -3.88 -6.67 -3.71
CA GLU A 195 -3.30 -5.91 -4.83
C GLU A 195 -1.82 -6.25 -5.04
N ALA A 196 -1.01 -6.19 -3.99
CA ALA A 196 0.42 -6.52 -4.07
C ALA A 196 0.65 -7.96 -4.54
N ARG A 197 -0.16 -8.91 -4.06
CA ARG A 197 -0.11 -10.31 -4.47
C ARG A 197 -0.50 -10.50 -5.93
N ALA A 198 -1.53 -9.80 -6.42
CA ALA A 198 -1.95 -9.86 -7.82
C ALA A 198 -0.87 -9.31 -8.76
N LYS A 199 -0.30 -8.15 -8.44
CA LYS A 199 0.81 -7.53 -9.19
C LYS A 199 2.05 -8.42 -9.23
N GLY A 200 2.41 -9.06 -8.12
CA GLY A 200 3.55 -9.97 -8.05
C GLY A 200 3.39 -11.18 -8.97
N ARG A 201 2.21 -11.77 -9.05
CA ARG A 201 1.92 -12.91 -9.96
C ARG A 201 2.05 -12.53 -11.43
N THR A 202 1.54 -11.37 -11.80
CA THR A 202 1.61 -10.87 -13.19
C THR A 202 3.05 -10.60 -13.60
N SER A 203 3.85 -9.95 -12.76
CA SER A 203 5.27 -9.72 -13.02
C SER A 203 6.07 -11.01 -13.17
N ALA A 204 5.83 -12.02 -12.33
CA ALA A 204 6.48 -13.31 -12.44
C ALA A 204 6.14 -14.06 -13.75
N ALA A 205 4.89 -13.98 -14.22
CA ALA A 205 4.48 -14.56 -15.50
C ALA A 205 5.18 -13.89 -16.68
N ILE A 206 5.24 -12.56 -16.69
CA ILE A 206 5.94 -11.79 -17.74
C ILE A 206 7.45 -12.10 -17.73
N GLN A 207 8.08 -12.20 -16.56
CA GLN A 207 9.50 -12.56 -16.46
C GLN A 207 9.78 -13.98 -16.97
N ARG A 208 8.89 -14.94 -16.73
CA ARG A 208 9.02 -16.30 -17.28
C ARG A 208 8.96 -16.30 -18.80
N LEU A 209 8.05 -15.52 -19.40
CA LEU A 209 7.95 -15.37 -20.85
C LEU A 209 9.18 -14.67 -21.42
N ALA A 210 9.67 -13.61 -20.78
CA ALA A 210 10.91 -12.94 -21.18
C ALA A 210 12.15 -13.85 -21.06
N GLY A 211 12.16 -14.75 -20.09
CA GLY A 211 13.23 -15.75 -19.92
C GLY A 211 13.25 -16.85 -21.01
N LEU A 212 12.14 -17.02 -21.75
CA LEU A 212 12.07 -17.92 -22.90
C LEU A 212 12.64 -17.28 -24.18
N GLN A 213 12.90 -15.98 -24.17
CA GLN A 213 13.54 -15.30 -25.30
C GLN A 213 14.96 -15.82 -25.46
N ALA A 214 15.31 -16.20 -26.68
CA ALA A 214 16.66 -16.68 -27.00
C ALA A 214 17.70 -15.63 -26.61
N LYS A 215 18.69 -15.99 -25.81
CA LYS A 215 19.76 -15.09 -25.37
C LYS A 215 20.86 -14.93 -26.40
N THR A 216 20.99 -15.91 -27.31
CA THR A 216 22.00 -15.96 -28.35
C THR A 216 21.33 -16.24 -29.70
N ALA A 217 21.94 -15.76 -30.76
CA ALA A 217 21.57 -16.04 -32.14
C ALA A 217 22.78 -16.61 -32.91
N ARG A 218 22.53 -17.58 -33.77
CA ARG A 218 23.55 -18.10 -34.69
C ARG A 218 23.58 -17.23 -35.93
N VAL A 219 24.67 -16.50 -36.14
CA VAL A 219 24.90 -15.63 -37.27
C VAL A 219 25.90 -16.29 -38.21
N GLN A 220 25.52 -16.41 -39.48
CA GLN A 220 26.41 -16.95 -40.51
C GLN A 220 27.27 -15.80 -41.07
N ARG A 221 28.58 -15.84 -40.84
CA ARG A 221 29.57 -14.96 -41.45
C ARG A 221 30.36 -15.77 -42.50
N PRO A 222 31.03 -15.14 -43.48
CA PRO A 222 31.70 -15.85 -44.56
C PRO A 222 32.61 -16.96 -44.01
N GLY A 223 32.22 -18.24 -44.20
CA GLY A 223 32.96 -19.42 -43.83
C GLY A 223 32.81 -19.96 -42.40
N LYS A 224 32.05 -19.27 -41.53
CA LYS A 224 31.84 -19.75 -40.12
C LYS A 224 30.48 -19.33 -39.58
N THR A 225 29.84 -20.23 -38.82
CA THR A 225 28.67 -19.91 -37.99
C THR A 225 29.16 -19.56 -36.60
N ILE A 226 28.82 -18.36 -36.11
CA ILE A 226 29.22 -17.86 -34.79
C ILE A 226 27.97 -17.62 -34.01
N GLU A 227 27.98 -18.01 -32.71
CA GLU A 227 26.90 -17.70 -31.77
C GLU A 227 27.22 -16.38 -31.07
N ILE A 228 26.34 -15.40 -31.21
CA ILE A 228 26.50 -14.06 -30.62
C ILE A 228 25.26 -13.70 -29.79
N PRO A 229 25.41 -12.85 -28.76
CA PRO A 229 24.28 -12.32 -28.01
C PRO A 229 23.29 -11.64 -28.96
N ILE A 230 21.99 -11.84 -28.73
CA ILE A 230 20.91 -11.21 -29.58
C ILE A 230 21.06 -9.69 -29.64
N ALA A 231 21.54 -9.05 -28.57
CA ALA A 231 21.77 -7.61 -28.53
C ALA A 231 22.82 -7.11 -29.53
N GLU A 232 23.68 -8.00 -30.03
CA GLU A 232 24.74 -7.69 -30.99
C GLU A 232 24.35 -8.00 -32.45
N VAL A 233 23.18 -8.57 -32.68
CA VAL A 233 22.64 -8.86 -33.99
C VAL A 233 22.19 -7.55 -34.65
N ARG A 234 22.85 -7.14 -35.75
CA ARG A 234 22.43 -6.03 -36.59
C ARG A 234 21.91 -6.59 -37.90
N ALA A 235 20.75 -6.07 -38.34
CA ALA A 235 20.19 -6.33 -39.62
C ALA A 235 20.97 -5.58 -40.73
#